data_2be1defa66004a99011e117c6a40ed67
#
_entry.id   2be1defa66004a99011e117c6a40ed67
#
_cell.length_a   1.000
_cell.length_b   1.000
_cell.length_c   1.000
_cell.angle_alpha   90.00
_cell.angle_beta   90.00
_cell.angle_gamma   90.00
#
_symmetry.space_group_name_H-M   'P 1'
#
loop_
_entity.id
_entity.type
_entity.pdbx_description
1 polymer ?
#
loop_
_entity_poly.entity_id
_entity_poly.type
_entity_poly.pdbx_seq_one_letter_code
_entity_poly.pdbx_strand_id
1 'polypeptide(L)'
;QVESLNILAMSMTELKDFLQNEEIENPLVEYTSGKEEAAPITYKETERFYNGTDRDERRENELYEIEDSEKSLEDLVNTQLQWEQIGETERKIVDFCIQSLEQSGYLMIPPKDIAKDLGVAEEQVEEVLSMLKELEPQGLFASGLEECLLMQVRGMDEEELLSDIIRNHLQDIAEGKISTISRGLKISSAEVRKLIHVIKNLNPRPLNGIGGEKAQYILPDVILEFQDGQWNIELNDKWTGNLQVSDFYIHMMEIAQDEELKSYFENKLRRARFIMNAVEQRRTTILGITREILKRQEDYFHGKGQLKPMTLEDIGDVLEIHKSTVSRAIRDKYLRVPSGCVLFRSLFTTGIVSSDGNGDVSRNTVKTKLKELVAAE
;
A
#
# COMPACT_ATOMS: atom_id res chain seq x y z
N GLN A 1 16.13 4.60 -29.60
CA GLN A 1 15.89 5.62 -28.55
C GLN A 1 14.55 5.40 -27.81
N VAL A 2 13.43 5.18 -28.52
CA VAL A 2 12.11 4.95 -27.87
C VAL A 2 12.14 3.70 -26.98
N GLU A 3 12.72 2.61 -27.47
CA GLU A 3 12.82 1.34 -26.75
C GLU A 3 13.73 1.43 -25.50
N SER A 4 14.85 2.16 -25.58
CA SER A 4 15.71 2.43 -24.43
C SER A 4 14.97 3.22 -23.34
N LEU A 5 14.14 4.20 -23.74
CA LEU A 5 13.30 4.94 -22.80
C LEU A 5 12.17 4.10 -22.19
N ASN A 6 11.66 3.11 -22.92
CA ASN A 6 10.69 2.15 -22.38
C ASN A 6 11.35 1.23 -21.34
N ILE A 7 12.53 0.69 -21.64
CA ILE A 7 13.31 -0.12 -20.69
C ILE A 7 13.62 0.69 -19.40
N LEU A 8 13.91 1.97 -19.52
CA LEU A 8 14.14 2.85 -18.37
C LEU A 8 12.89 2.97 -17.47
N ALA A 9 11.71 3.04 -18.08
CA ALA A 9 10.44 3.23 -17.37
C ALA A 9 9.86 1.94 -16.74
N MET A 10 10.25 0.76 -17.21
CA MET A 10 9.73 -0.53 -16.74
C MET A 10 9.92 -0.69 -15.22
N SER A 11 8.97 -1.35 -14.56
CA SER A 11 9.15 -1.89 -13.20
C SER A 11 10.16 -3.05 -13.21
N MET A 12 10.54 -3.56 -12.05
CA MET A 12 11.44 -4.71 -11.96
C MET A 12 10.81 -5.99 -12.53
N THR A 13 9.52 -6.19 -12.30
CA THR A 13 8.76 -7.34 -12.84
C THR A 13 8.67 -7.28 -14.36
N GLU A 14 8.26 -6.13 -14.89
CA GLU A 14 8.18 -5.92 -16.34
C GLU A 14 9.55 -6.09 -17.03
N LEU A 15 10.63 -5.63 -16.39
CA LEU A 15 11.99 -5.82 -16.93
C LEU A 15 12.36 -7.29 -16.96
N LYS A 16 12.09 -8.05 -15.91
CA LYS A 16 12.35 -9.50 -15.87
C LYS A 16 11.60 -10.23 -16.98
N ASP A 17 10.31 -9.97 -17.12
CA ASP A 17 9.48 -10.58 -18.16
C ASP A 17 9.98 -10.21 -19.56
N PHE A 18 10.39 -8.94 -19.76
CA PHE A 18 10.97 -8.48 -21.01
C PHE A 18 12.27 -9.22 -21.33
N LEU A 19 13.18 -9.41 -20.34
CA LEU A 19 14.45 -10.11 -20.55
C LEU A 19 14.25 -11.60 -20.84
N GLN A 20 13.30 -12.24 -20.19
CA GLN A 20 12.93 -13.64 -20.46
C GLN A 20 12.34 -13.82 -21.87
N ASN A 21 11.48 -12.89 -22.30
CA ASN A 21 10.93 -12.92 -23.65
C ASN A 21 12.02 -12.72 -24.72
N GLU A 22 12.99 -11.83 -24.44
CA GLU A 22 14.11 -11.63 -25.35
C GLU A 22 15.00 -12.88 -25.50
N GLU A 23 15.20 -13.67 -24.44
CA GLU A 23 15.90 -14.97 -24.51
C GLU A 23 15.18 -15.93 -25.45
N ILE A 24 13.83 -15.97 -25.42
CA ILE A 24 13.02 -16.83 -26.30
C ILE A 24 13.14 -16.39 -27.76
N GLU A 25 13.15 -15.07 -28.01
CA GLU A 25 13.17 -14.51 -29.35
C GLU A 25 14.59 -14.44 -29.97
N ASN A 26 15.62 -14.42 -29.15
CA ASN A 26 16.99 -14.20 -29.57
C ASN A 26 17.94 -15.32 -29.08
N PRO A 27 18.28 -16.27 -29.93
CA PRO A 27 19.09 -17.43 -29.55
C PRO A 27 20.51 -17.07 -29.09
N LEU A 28 21.00 -15.84 -29.40
CA LEU A 28 22.32 -15.39 -28.98
C LEU A 28 22.36 -14.92 -27.53
N VAL A 29 21.21 -14.81 -26.88
CA VAL A 29 21.09 -14.29 -25.52
C VAL A 29 20.84 -15.44 -24.56
N GLU A 30 21.63 -15.50 -23.51
CA GLU A 30 21.44 -16.39 -22.36
C GLU A 30 20.99 -15.54 -21.17
N TYR A 31 19.83 -15.87 -20.63
CA TYR A 31 19.30 -15.24 -19.43
C TYR A 31 19.60 -16.12 -18.23
N THR A 32 20.38 -15.58 -17.30
CA THR A 32 20.62 -16.24 -16.01
C THR A 32 19.67 -15.64 -14.98
N SER A 33 18.71 -16.44 -14.53
CA SER A 33 17.79 -16.02 -13.46
C SER A 33 18.57 -15.64 -12.20
N GLY A 34 18.16 -14.58 -11.56
CA GLY A 34 18.69 -14.19 -10.24
C GLY A 34 18.47 -15.31 -9.22
N LYS A 35 19.46 -15.60 -8.40
CA LYS A 35 19.46 -16.72 -7.42
C LYS A 35 18.76 -16.37 -6.11
N GLU A 36 18.51 -15.11 -5.84
CA GLU A 36 17.84 -14.65 -4.62
C GLU A 36 16.42 -14.23 -4.95
N GLU A 37 15.44 -14.87 -4.33
CA GLU A 37 14.10 -14.36 -4.26
C GLU A 37 14.15 -13.06 -3.45
N ALA A 38 13.87 -11.94 -4.09
CA ALA A 38 13.74 -10.68 -3.39
C ALA A 38 12.57 -10.80 -2.41
N ALA A 39 12.86 -10.74 -1.12
CA ALA A 39 11.83 -10.76 -0.10
C ALA A 39 10.90 -9.54 -0.30
N PRO A 40 9.61 -9.74 -0.54
CA PRO A 40 8.67 -8.64 -0.66
C PRO A 40 8.59 -7.89 0.68
N ILE A 41 8.58 -6.57 0.62
CA ILE A 41 8.48 -5.72 1.81
C ILE A 41 7.08 -5.13 1.85
N THR A 42 6.47 -5.17 3.04
CA THR A 42 5.18 -4.53 3.26
C THR A 42 5.30 -3.02 3.09
N TYR A 43 4.56 -2.46 2.15
CA TYR A 43 4.45 -1.02 1.99
C TYR A 43 3.42 -0.50 3.00
N LYS A 44 3.88 0.27 3.97
CA LYS A 44 3.02 1.13 4.78
C LYS A 44 3.25 2.55 4.29
N GLU A 45 2.20 3.19 3.79
CA GLU A 45 2.28 4.59 3.40
C GLU A 45 2.68 5.40 4.62
N THR A 46 3.90 5.92 4.62
CA THR A 46 4.49 6.57 5.77
C THR A 46 3.96 7.99 5.94
N GLU A 47 2.68 8.14 6.32
CA GLU A 47 2.17 9.39 6.88
C GLU A 47 2.69 9.67 8.32
N ARG A 48 3.41 8.71 8.95
CA ARG A 48 3.81 8.76 10.37
C ARG A 48 5.24 9.21 10.66
N PHE A 49 5.92 9.90 9.74
CA PHE A 49 7.31 10.34 9.96
C PHE A 49 7.47 11.54 10.89
N TYR A 50 6.42 12.02 11.54
CA TYR A 50 6.51 13.22 12.38
C TYR A 50 5.81 13.06 13.73
N ASN A 51 6.50 12.48 14.70
CA ASN A 51 6.42 12.90 16.10
C ASN A 51 7.75 12.52 16.77
N GLY A 52 8.66 13.49 16.77
CA GLY A 52 9.92 13.39 17.52
C GLY A 52 9.64 13.54 19.00
N THR A 53 10.19 12.68 19.74
CA THR A 53 10.61 12.60 21.14
C THR A 53 10.10 11.31 21.80
N ASP A 54 11.04 10.53 22.30
CA ASP A 54 10.93 9.22 22.98
C ASP A 54 10.94 7.98 22.04
N ARG A 55 12.09 7.69 21.45
CA ARG A 55 12.15 6.61 20.44
C ARG A 55 13.21 5.53 20.59
N ASP A 56 14.10 5.59 21.56
CA ASP A 56 15.18 4.58 21.61
C ASP A 56 14.77 3.26 22.30
N GLU A 57 13.81 3.26 23.21
CA GLU A 57 13.36 2.02 23.88
C GLU A 57 12.18 1.30 23.18
N ARG A 58 11.45 2.00 22.27
CA ARG A 58 10.34 1.38 21.52
C ARG A 58 10.76 0.70 20.22
N ARG A 59 11.92 1.03 19.67
CA ARG A 59 12.39 0.48 18.39
C ARG A 59 12.75 -1.02 18.46
N GLU A 60 13.22 -1.52 19.57
CA GLU A 60 13.49 -2.96 19.72
C GLU A 60 12.21 -3.79 19.87
N ASN A 61 11.18 -3.26 20.52
CA ASN A 61 9.90 -3.95 20.68
C ASN A 61 9.01 -3.88 19.43
N GLU A 62 9.04 -2.78 18.65
CA GLU A 62 8.25 -2.67 17.40
C GLU A 62 8.77 -3.56 16.26
N LEU A 63 10.04 -3.95 16.27
CA LEU A 63 10.59 -4.91 15.28
C LEU A 63 10.12 -6.35 15.54
N TYR A 64 9.76 -6.68 16.77
CA TYR A 64 9.20 -8.00 17.13
C TYR A 64 7.67 -8.02 17.11
N GLU A 65 6.99 -6.86 17.23
CA GLU A 65 5.52 -6.77 17.13
C GLU A 65 4.99 -6.76 15.68
N ILE A 66 5.87 -6.70 14.66
CA ILE A 66 5.45 -6.73 13.23
C ILE A 66 5.07 -8.15 12.78
N GLU A 67 5.45 -9.18 13.52
CA GLU A 67 5.04 -10.57 13.23
C GLU A 67 3.64 -10.96 13.76
N ASP A 68 2.99 -10.10 14.57
CA ASP A 68 1.80 -10.54 15.33
C ASP A 68 0.49 -9.82 15.02
N SER A 69 0.34 -9.06 13.93
CA SER A 69 -0.89 -8.28 13.73
C SER A 69 -1.52 -8.26 12.36
N GLU A 70 -1.49 -9.34 11.63
CA GLU A 70 -2.53 -9.62 10.65
C GLU A 70 -3.33 -10.83 11.13
N LYS A 71 -4.05 -10.68 12.25
CA LYS A 71 -5.18 -11.56 12.52
C LYS A 71 -6.12 -11.35 11.34
N SER A 72 -6.12 -12.30 10.42
CA SER A 72 -7.09 -12.30 9.35
C SER A 72 -8.48 -12.31 9.98
N LEU A 73 -9.48 -11.79 9.30
CA LEU A 73 -10.86 -11.90 9.79
C LEU A 73 -11.19 -13.36 10.14
N GLU A 74 -10.68 -14.30 9.37
CA GLU A 74 -10.80 -15.74 9.63
C GLU A 74 -10.18 -16.14 10.96
N ASP A 75 -9.00 -15.66 11.32
CA ASP A 75 -8.35 -15.94 12.60
C ASP A 75 -9.11 -15.33 13.77
N LEU A 76 -9.67 -14.14 13.58
CA LEU A 76 -10.49 -13.46 14.58
C LEU A 76 -11.77 -14.24 14.85
N VAL A 77 -12.48 -14.65 13.81
CA VAL A 77 -13.70 -15.47 13.90
C VAL A 77 -13.36 -16.84 14.49
N ASN A 78 -12.26 -17.47 14.02
CA ASN A 78 -11.80 -18.76 14.51
C ASN A 78 -11.44 -18.75 16.01
N THR A 79 -10.90 -17.63 16.50
CA THR A 79 -10.51 -17.51 17.91
C THR A 79 -11.73 -17.32 18.83
N GLN A 80 -12.78 -16.67 18.35
CA GLN A 80 -13.96 -16.36 19.15
C GLN A 80 -15.05 -17.44 19.07
N LEU A 81 -15.15 -18.17 17.95
CA LEU A 81 -16.11 -19.24 17.79
C LEU A 81 -15.65 -20.53 18.50
N GLN A 82 -16.57 -21.14 19.23
CA GLN A 82 -16.37 -22.48 19.85
C GLN A 82 -16.64 -23.56 18.80
N TRP A 83 -15.70 -23.82 17.93
CA TRP A 83 -15.82 -24.76 16.80
C TRP A 83 -16.22 -26.18 17.17
N GLU A 84 -16.01 -26.60 18.41
CA GLU A 84 -16.41 -27.92 18.91
C GLU A 84 -17.94 -28.10 18.96
N GLN A 85 -18.68 -26.98 19.02
CA GLN A 85 -20.13 -26.97 19.10
C GLN A 85 -20.81 -26.70 17.75
N ILE A 86 -20.05 -26.42 16.70
CA ILE A 86 -20.54 -26.02 15.39
C ILE A 86 -20.54 -27.21 14.44
N GLY A 87 -21.69 -27.55 13.85
CA GLY A 87 -21.86 -28.60 12.87
C GLY A 87 -21.24 -28.31 11.51
N GLU A 88 -21.07 -29.33 10.65
CA GLU A 88 -20.48 -29.15 9.30
C GLU A 88 -21.29 -28.21 8.42
N THR A 89 -22.62 -28.20 8.55
CA THR A 89 -23.50 -27.28 7.79
C THR A 89 -23.33 -25.83 8.24
N GLU A 90 -23.25 -25.62 9.53
CA GLU A 90 -23.04 -24.30 10.14
C GLU A 90 -21.67 -23.73 9.74
N ARG A 91 -20.62 -24.57 9.72
CA ARG A 91 -19.29 -24.17 9.23
C ARG A 91 -19.32 -23.63 7.80
N LYS A 92 -20.04 -24.32 6.90
CA LYS A 92 -20.20 -23.84 5.52
C LYS A 92 -20.90 -22.48 5.44
N ILE A 93 -21.88 -22.25 6.32
CA ILE A 93 -22.57 -20.96 6.41
C ILE A 93 -21.61 -19.88 6.92
N VAL A 94 -20.81 -20.16 7.95
CA VAL A 94 -19.80 -19.24 8.49
C VAL A 94 -18.78 -18.88 7.42
N ASP A 95 -18.20 -19.87 6.74
CA ASP A 95 -17.21 -19.65 5.66
C ASP A 95 -17.79 -18.81 4.53
N PHE A 96 -19.02 -19.08 4.13
CA PHE A 96 -19.72 -18.28 3.12
C PHE A 96 -19.92 -16.84 3.57
N CYS A 97 -20.34 -16.61 4.81
CA CYS A 97 -20.54 -15.29 5.39
C CYS A 97 -19.22 -14.50 5.45
N ILE A 98 -18.10 -15.13 5.85
CA ILE A 98 -16.78 -14.52 5.89
C ILE A 98 -16.32 -14.09 4.48
N GLN A 99 -16.48 -14.97 3.48
CA GLN A 99 -16.10 -14.68 2.09
C GLN A 99 -16.97 -13.61 1.44
N SER A 100 -18.21 -13.47 1.88
CA SER A 100 -19.19 -12.51 1.34
C SER A 100 -19.20 -11.17 2.07
N LEU A 101 -18.33 -10.99 3.08
CA LEU A 101 -18.26 -9.77 3.86
C LEU A 101 -17.64 -8.63 3.05
N GLU A 102 -18.24 -7.44 3.10
CA GLU A 102 -17.65 -6.24 2.51
C GLU A 102 -16.46 -5.72 3.34
N GLN A 103 -15.63 -4.87 2.75
CA GLN A 103 -14.52 -4.20 3.44
C GLN A 103 -14.96 -3.34 4.64
N SER A 104 -16.22 -2.93 4.66
CA SER A 104 -16.85 -2.22 5.78
C SER A 104 -17.14 -3.10 6.99
N GLY A 105 -17.23 -4.42 6.81
CA GLY A 105 -17.69 -5.39 7.79
C GLY A 105 -19.18 -5.71 7.71
N TYR A 106 -19.85 -5.27 6.65
CA TYR A 106 -21.28 -5.53 6.44
C TYR A 106 -21.51 -6.75 5.58
N LEU A 107 -22.56 -7.49 5.89
CA LEU A 107 -23.07 -8.60 5.09
C LEU A 107 -24.36 -8.15 4.40
N MET A 108 -24.23 -7.71 3.14
CA MET A 108 -25.36 -7.16 2.37
C MET A 108 -26.30 -8.24 1.83
N ILE A 109 -25.91 -9.52 1.87
CA ILE A 109 -26.68 -10.63 1.32
C ILE A 109 -27.78 -11.03 2.33
N PRO A 110 -29.06 -11.04 1.91
CA PRO A 110 -30.13 -11.43 2.81
C PRO A 110 -30.07 -12.93 3.15
N PRO A 111 -30.50 -13.38 4.36
CA PRO A 111 -30.44 -14.77 4.81
C PRO A 111 -31.10 -15.76 3.83
N LYS A 112 -32.17 -15.35 3.15
CA LYS A 112 -32.88 -16.16 2.13
C LYS A 112 -32.01 -16.54 0.95
N ASP A 113 -31.18 -15.63 0.48
CA ASP A 113 -30.31 -15.88 -0.67
C ASP A 113 -29.15 -16.78 -0.26
N ILE A 114 -28.60 -16.61 0.95
CA ILE A 114 -27.59 -17.52 1.53
C ILE A 114 -28.14 -18.93 1.66
N ALA A 115 -29.38 -19.07 2.21
CA ALA A 115 -30.05 -20.36 2.35
C ALA A 115 -30.25 -21.07 1.02
N LYS A 116 -30.62 -20.31 -0.02
CA LYS A 116 -30.80 -20.81 -1.38
C LYS A 116 -29.50 -21.28 -2.03
N ASP A 117 -28.43 -20.49 -1.88
CA ASP A 117 -27.12 -20.79 -2.49
C ASP A 117 -26.45 -22.01 -1.84
N LEU A 118 -26.61 -22.19 -0.53
CA LEU A 118 -26.06 -23.31 0.22
C LEU A 118 -26.99 -24.52 0.28
N GLY A 119 -28.26 -24.37 -0.10
CA GLY A 119 -29.27 -25.45 -0.03
C GLY A 119 -29.64 -25.84 1.40
N VAL A 120 -29.64 -24.90 2.35
CA VAL A 120 -29.95 -25.08 3.77
C VAL A 120 -31.24 -24.36 4.14
N ALA A 121 -31.80 -24.65 5.33
CA ALA A 121 -32.99 -23.95 5.83
C ALA A 121 -32.63 -22.49 6.23
N GLU A 122 -33.53 -21.53 5.97
CA GLU A 122 -33.38 -20.11 6.31
C GLU A 122 -33.15 -19.93 7.84
N GLU A 123 -33.86 -20.71 8.66
CA GLU A 123 -33.74 -20.67 10.11
C GLU A 123 -32.32 -21.01 10.62
N GLN A 124 -31.63 -21.93 9.95
CA GLN A 124 -30.24 -22.29 10.28
C GLN A 124 -29.27 -21.15 9.95
N VAL A 125 -29.53 -20.44 8.85
CA VAL A 125 -28.72 -19.26 8.47
C VAL A 125 -28.92 -18.13 9.48
N GLU A 126 -30.17 -17.88 9.92
CA GLU A 126 -30.48 -16.85 10.90
C GLU A 126 -29.86 -17.16 12.29
N GLU A 127 -29.85 -18.42 12.72
CA GLU A 127 -29.16 -18.83 13.93
C GLU A 127 -27.66 -18.58 13.87
N VAL A 128 -27.00 -18.96 12.76
CA VAL A 128 -25.58 -18.72 12.59
C VAL A 128 -25.27 -17.22 12.48
N LEU A 129 -26.09 -16.45 11.79
CA LEU A 129 -25.92 -15.00 11.69
C LEU A 129 -26.09 -14.30 13.05
N SER A 130 -27.03 -14.74 13.90
CA SER A 130 -27.15 -14.19 15.25
C SER A 130 -25.91 -14.47 16.09
N MET A 131 -25.32 -15.65 15.96
CA MET A 131 -24.07 -16.01 16.64
C MET A 131 -22.88 -15.17 16.11
N LEU A 132 -22.78 -14.97 14.80
CA LEU A 132 -21.73 -14.16 14.18
C LEU A 132 -21.84 -12.67 14.55
N LYS A 133 -23.06 -12.15 14.75
CA LYS A 133 -23.30 -10.77 15.19
C LYS A 133 -22.93 -10.50 16.65
N GLU A 134 -22.76 -11.54 17.47
CA GLU A 134 -22.29 -11.41 18.85
C GLU A 134 -20.76 -11.33 18.98
N LEU A 135 -20.02 -11.55 17.87
CA LEU A 135 -18.56 -11.48 17.86
C LEU A 135 -18.04 -10.04 18.02
N GLU A 136 -16.86 -9.91 18.59
CA GLU A 136 -16.13 -8.63 18.67
C GLU A 136 -15.25 -8.42 17.42
N PRO A 137 -15.17 -7.20 16.92
CA PRO A 137 -15.83 -5.96 17.36
C PRO A 137 -17.33 -5.93 17.03
N GLN A 138 -18.11 -5.34 17.93
CA GLN A 138 -19.55 -5.22 17.73
C GLN A 138 -19.88 -4.47 16.45
N GLY A 139 -20.88 -4.98 15.72
CA GLY A 139 -21.31 -4.42 14.44
C GLY A 139 -20.81 -5.18 13.22
N LEU A 140 -20.01 -6.24 13.38
CA LEU A 140 -19.69 -7.18 12.31
C LEU A 140 -20.92 -7.94 11.83
N PHE A 141 -20.94 -8.31 10.55
CA PHE A 141 -22.04 -9.03 9.89
C PHE A 141 -23.38 -8.30 9.91
N ALA A 142 -23.40 -7.01 10.24
CA ALA A 142 -24.60 -6.19 10.12
C ALA A 142 -25.03 -6.04 8.65
N SER A 143 -26.31 -5.91 8.37
CA SER A 143 -26.86 -5.69 7.03
C SER A 143 -26.60 -4.28 6.49
N GLY A 144 -26.12 -3.37 7.33
CA GLY A 144 -25.77 -2.00 6.97
C GLY A 144 -25.44 -1.13 8.18
N LEU A 145 -25.25 0.18 7.90
CA LEU A 145 -24.81 1.17 8.90
C LEU A 145 -25.78 1.25 10.09
N GLU A 146 -27.09 1.26 9.83
CA GLU A 146 -28.10 1.38 10.89
C GLU A 146 -28.01 0.23 11.88
N GLU A 147 -27.99 -1.02 11.40
CA GLU A 147 -27.88 -2.20 12.25
C GLU A 147 -26.54 -2.25 12.98
N CYS A 148 -25.44 -1.90 12.29
CA CYS A 148 -24.12 -1.84 12.89
C CYS A 148 -24.06 -0.90 14.10
N LEU A 149 -24.63 0.30 13.97
CA LEU A 149 -24.69 1.26 15.07
C LEU A 149 -25.63 0.79 16.19
N LEU A 150 -26.78 0.20 15.85
CA LEU A 150 -27.71 -0.36 16.84
C LEU A 150 -27.09 -1.49 17.69
N MET A 151 -26.26 -2.32 17.07
CA MET A 151 -25.54 -3.38 17.78
C MET A 151 -24.55 -2.80 18.80
N GLN A 152 -23.85 -1.71 18.43
CA GLN A 152 -22.86 -1.07 19.31
C GLN A 152 -23.49 -0.27 20.47
N VAL A 153 -24.71 0.20 20.32
CA VAL A 153 -25.43 0.96 21.37
C VAL A 153 -26.08 0.06 22.39
N ARG A 154 -26.22 -1.24 22.09
CA ARG A 154 -26.87 -2.21 22.99
C ARG A 154 -26.14 -2.28 24.34
N GLY A 155 -26.86 -2.06 25.42
CA GLY A 155 -26.32 -2.04 26.78
C GLY A 155 -25.66 -0.74 27.22
N MET A 156 -25.69 0.32 26.39
CA MET A 156 -25.22 1.66 26.79
C MET A 156 -26.29 2.43 27.59
N ASP A 157 -25.85 3.44 28.30
CA ASP A 157 -26.76 4.40 28.94
C ASP A 157 -27.61 5.11 27.87
N GLU A 158 -28.91 5.28 28.12
CA GLU A 158 -29.85 5.93 27.19
C GLU A 158 -30.04 5.16 25.84
N GLU A 159 -29.89 3.83 25.84
CA GLU A 159 -30.01 2.94 24.66
C GLU A 159 -31.29 3.21 23.83
N GLU A 160 -32.44 3.43 24.49
CA GLU A 160 -33.71 3.67 23.80
C GLU A 160 -33.66 4.95 22.96
N LEU A 161 -33.11 6.05 23.54
CA LEU A 161 -32.99 7.33 22.84
C LEU A 161 -31.96 7.27 21.70
N LEU A 162 -30.83 6.61 21.95
CA LEU A 162 -29.79 6.40 20.93
C LEU A 162 -30.34 5.57 19.77
N SER A 163 -31.09 4.49 20.06
CA SER A 163 -31.71 3.63 19.04
C SER A 163 -32.75 4.39 18.22
N ASP A 164 -33.55 5.25 18.84
CA ASP A 164 -34.54 6.05 18.12
C ASP A 164 -33.87 7.10 17.21
N ILE A 165 -32.81 7.72 17.66
CA ILE A 165 -32.01 8.64 16.82
C ILE A 165 -31.37 7.89 15.64
N ILE A 166 -30.81 6.71 15.85
CA ILE A 166 -30.18 5.94 14.79
C ILE A 166 -31.20 5.49 13.77
N ARG A 167 -32.39 5.05 14.16
CA ARG A 167 -33.43 4.58 13.23
C ARG A 167 -34.09 5.71 12.43
N ASN A 168 -34.38 6.84 13.09
CA ASN A 168 -35.25 7.84 12.52
C ASN A 168 -34.57 9.16 12.14
N HIS A 169 -33.38 9.44 12.65
CA HIS A 169 -32.75 10.75 12.60
C HIS A 169 -31.29 10.78 12.10
N LEU A 170 -30.76 9.67 11.54
CA LEU A 170 -29.38 9.66 11.03
C LEU A 170 -29.14 10.72 9.95
N GLN A 171 -30.13 10.93 9.08
CA GLN A 171 -30.04 11.95 8.05
C GLN A 171 -30.11 13.37 8.62
N ASP A 172 -30.93 13.58 9.65
CA ASP A 172 -31.01 14.87 10.34
C ASP A 172 -29.68 15.21 11.06
N ILE A 173 -28.97 14.20 11.58
CA ILE A 173 -27.62 14.36 12.14
C ILE A 173 -26.63 14.80 11.06
N ALA A 174 -26.64 14.16 9.90
CA ALA A 174 -25.75 14.48 8.78
C ALA A 174 -25.99 15.92 8.27
N GLU A 175 -27.25 16.37 8.28
CA GLU A 175 -27.64 17.72 7.88
C GLU A 175 -27.52 18.77 9.02
N GLY A 176 -27.16 18.35 10.24
CA GLY A 176 -27.02 19.23 11.40
C GLY A 176 -28.32 19.78 11.97
N LYS A 177 -29.48 19.14 11.69
CA LYS A 177 -30.81 19.58 12.10
C LYS A 177 -31.17 19.23 13.56
N ILE A 178 -30.38 19.70 14.52
CA ILE A 178 -30.54 19.38 15.95
C ILE A 178 -31.95 19.76 16.48
N SER A 179 -32.51 20.86 15.98
CA SER A 179 -33.85 21.31 16.41
C SER A 179 -34.98 20.37 15.99
N THR A 180 -34.83 19.63 14.90
CA THR A 180 -35.80 18.63 14.44
C THR A 180 -35.78 17.42 15.36
N ILE A 181 -34.58 16.92 15.68
CA ILE A 181 -34.37 15.80 16.61
C ILE A 181 -34.90 16.14 18.00
N SER A 182 -34.56 17.32 18.53
CA SER A 182 -35.03 17.82 19.84
C SER A 182 -36.56 17.85 19.94
N ARG A 183 -37.24 18.28 18.89
CA ARG A 183 -38.71 18.29 18.85
C ARG A 183 -39.33 16.91 18.72
N GLY A 184 -38.71 16.03 17.92
CA GLY A 184 -39.17 14.65 17.72
C GLY A 184 -39.12 13.85 19.03
N LEU A 185 -37.98 13.90 19.73
CA LEU A 185 -37.74 13.17 20.96
C LEU A 185 -38.22 13.88 22.23
N LYS A 186 -38.68 15.13 22.13
CA LYS A 186 -39.10 15.97 23.27
C LYS A 186 -38.04 16.13 24.36
N ILE A 187 -36.77 16.17 23.99
CA ILE A 187 -35.63 16.41 24.88
C ILE A 187 -34.92 17.72 24.55
N SER A 188 -34.09 18.20 25.45
CA SER A 188 -33.37 19.47 25.26
C SER A 188 -32.32 19.37 24.14
N SER A 189 -32.05 20.46 23.44
CA SER A 189 -30.99 20.49 22.43
C SER A 189 -29.60 20.19 22.98
N ALA A 190 -29.37 20.39 24.30
CA ALA A 190 -28.14 20.06 24.96
C ALA A 190 -27.97 18.53 25.12
N GLU A 191 -29.05 17.83 25.45
CA GLU A 191 -29.08 16.36 25.54
C GLU A 191 -28.91 15.74 24.16
N VAL A 192 -29.59 16.28 23.12
CA VAL A 192 -29.38 15.81 21.74
C VAL A 192 -27.93 15.90 21.31
N ARG A 193 -27.22 16.98 21.66
CA ARG A 193 -25.78 17.11 21.35
C ARG A 193 -24.93 16.06 22.03
N LYS A 194 -25.24 15.71 23.30
CA LYS A 194 -24.54 14.64 24.00
C LYS A 194 -24.74 13.29 23.31
N LEU A 195 -26.00 12.94 22.96
CA LEU A 195 -26.34 11.71 22.26
C LEU A 195 -25.66 11.64 20.87
N ILE A 196 -25.66 12.74 20.14
CA ILE A 196 -24.94 12.82 18.84
C ILE A 196 -23.43 12.62 19.05
N HIS A 197 -22.87 13.14 20.14
CA HIS A 197 -21.44 12.91 20.44
C HIS A 197 -21.13 11.45 20.73
N VAL A 198 -22.03 10.74 21.44
CA VAL A 198 -21.92 9.29 21.64
C VAL A 198 -21.96 8.57 20.28
N ILE A 199 -22.94 8.88 19.44
CA ILE A 199 -23.08 8.25 18.11
C ILE A 199 -21.85 8.51 17.21
N LYS A 200 -21.25 9.71 17.28
CA LYS A 200 -20.02 10.02 16.53
C LYS A 200 -18.80 9.23 16.96
N ASN A 201 -18.78 8.74 18.20
CA ASN A 201 -17.68 7.92 18.72
C ASN A 201 -17.86 6.43 18.40
N LEU A 202 -19.00 6.01 17.89
CA LEU A 202 -19.22 4.65 17.41
C LEU A 202 -18.42 4.38 16.14
N ASN A 203 -18.07 3.12 15.93
CA ASN A 203 -17.31 2.71 14.74
C ASN A 203 -18.25 2.31 13.58
N PRO A 204 -18.41 3.14 12.54
CA PRO A 204 -19.26 2.80 11.41
C PRO A 204 -18.66 1.73 10.48
N ARG A 205 -17.40 1.35 10.69
CA ARG A 205 -16.70 0.34 9.88
C ARG A 205 -15.92 -0.59 10.82
N PRO A 206 -16.58 -1.61 11.37
CA PRO A 206 -15.98 -2.46 12.40
C PRO A 206 -14.74 -3.22 11.93
N LEU A 207 -14.57 -3.46 10.62
CA LEU A 207 -13.36 -4.06 10.05
C LEU A 207 -12.18 -3.09 9.88
N ASN A 208 -12.36 -1.78 10.06
CA ASN A 208 -11.23 -0.86 9.99
C ASN A 208 -10.20 -1.20 11.06
N GLY A 209 -9.04 -1.72 10.63
CA GLY A 209 -7.94 -2.15 11.51
C GLY A 209 -7.91 -3.65 11.81
N ILE A 210 -8.89 -4.42 11.32
CA ILE A 210 -8.92 -5.88 11.38
C ILE A 210 -8.90 -6.41 9.95
N GLY A 211 -7.96 -7.28 9.62
CA GLY A 211 -7.72 -7.67 8.24
C GLY A 211 -7.19 -6.46 7.47
N GLY A 212 -5.97 -6.06 7.75
CA GLY A 212 -5.33 -4.90 7.14
C GLY A 212 -5.59 -4.86 5.64
N GLU A 213 -5.69 -3.65 5.06
CA GLU A 213 -5.54 -3.47 3.61
C GLU A 213 -4.47 -4.46 3.17
N LYS A 214 -4.80 -5.37 2.22
CA LYS A 214 -3.86 -6.38 1.72
C LYS A 214 -2.52 -5.70 1.62
N ALA A 215 -1.59 -6.11 2.49
CA ALA A 215 -0.29 -5.50 2.56
C ALA A 215 0.24 -5.45 1.13
N GLN A 216 0.38 -4.26 0.56
CA GLN A 216 0.94 -4.13 -0.78
C GLN A 216 2.40 -4.53 -0.65
N TYR A 217 2.68 -5.78 -0.99
CA TYR A 217 4.05 -6.27 -1.08
C TYR A 217 4.72 -5.60 -2.27
N ILE A 218 5.67 -4.74 -1.99
CA ILE A 218 6.42 -4.01 -3.00
C ILE A 218 7.85 -4.51 -2.98
N LEU A 219 8.38 -4.75 -4.18
CA LEU A 219 9.80 -4.98 -4.39
C LEU A 219 10.48 -3.62 -4.58
N PRO A 220 11.34 -3.18 -3.64
CA PRO A 220 12.05 -1.92 -3.81
C PRO A 220 13.08 -2.05 -4.94
N ASP A 221 13.17 -1.02 -5.79
CA ASP A 221 14.15 -0.95 -6.88
C ASP A 221 15.56 -0.61 -6.36
N VAL A 222 15.63 0.18 -5.29
CA VAL A 222 16.90 0.63 -4.68
C VAL A 222 16.83 0.46 -3.18
N ILE A 223 17.94 0.05 -2.59
CA ILE A 223 18.13 -0.11 -1.15
C ILE A 223 19.15 0.93 -0.68
N LEU A 224 18.78 1.72 0.32
CA LEU A 224 19.66 2.62 1.05
C LEU A 224 19.91 2.07 2.44
N GLU A 225 21.16 1.83 2.76
CA GLU A 225 21.58 1.39 4.10
C GLU A 225 22.61 2.38 4.65
N PHE A 226 22.50 2.66 5.93
CA PHE A 226 23.48 3.49 6.63
C PHE A 226 24.36 2.59 7.48
N GLN A 227 25.61 2.37 7.04
CA GLN A 227 26.58 1.53 7.71
C GLN A 227 27.90 2.29 7.88
N ASP A 228 28.54 2.16 9.04
CA ASP A 228 29.85 2.75 9.35
C ASP A 228 29.96 4.26 9.09
N GLY A 229 28.85 5.00 9.28
CA GLY A 229 28.83 6.44 9.07
C GLY A 229 28.70 6.87 7.60
N GLN A 230 28.45 5.94 6.69
CA GLN A 230 28.27 6.20 5.26
C GLN A 230 27.00 5.55 4.72
N TRP A 231 26.41 6.22 3.73
CA TRP A 231 25.28 5.67 2.99
C TRP A 231 25.75 4.74 1.90
N ASN A 232 25.30 3.50 1.93
CA ASN A 232 25.45 2.54 0.86
C ASN A 232 24.18 2.55 -0.02
N ILE A 233 24.38 2.60 -1.34
CA ILE A 233 23.29 2.59 -2.33
C ILE A 233 23.45 1.31 -3.14
N GLU A 234 22.49 0.41 -3.05
CA GLU A 234 22.46 -0.83 -3.81
C GLU A 234 21.20 -0.92 -4.66
N LEU A 235 21.35 -1.30 -5.94
CA LEU A 235 20.22 -1.67 -6.79
C LEU A 235 19.78 -3.08 -6.45
N ASN A 236 18.47 -3.27 -6.33
CA ASN A 236 17.89 -4.59 -6.05
C ASN A 236 17.68 -5.39 -7.34
N ASP A 237 18.70 -5.44 -8.19
CA ASP A 237 18.65 -6.08 -9.51
C ASP A 237 19.23 -7.51 -9.54
N LYS A 238 19.70 -8.02 -8.41
CA LYS A 238 20.14 -9.41 -8.25
C LYS A 238 19.04 -10.40 -8.63
N TRP A 239 17.82 -10.02 -8.43
CA TRP A 239 16.61 -10.77 -8.72
C TRP A 239 16.17 -10.71 -10.19
N THR A 240 16.42 -9.60 -10.90
CA THR A 240 16.07 -9.49 -12.33
C THR A 240 16.90 -10.39 -13.22
N GLY A 241 17.99 -10.95 -12.72
CA GLY A 241 18.90 -11.77 -13.51
C GLY A 241 19.83 -10.95 -14.39
N ASN A 242 20.60 -11.65 -15.19
CA ASN A 242 21.59 -11.04 -16.06
C ASN A 242 21.48 -11.63 -17.48
N LEU A 243 21.63 -10.77 -18.48
CA LEU A 243 21.73 -11.15 -19.89
C LEU A 243 23.19 -11.25 -20.28
N GLN A 244 23.53 -12.36 -20.93
CA GLN A 244 24.85 -12.57 -21.52
C GLN A 244 24.70 -12.99 -22.97
N VAL A 245 25.70 -12.68 -23.78
CA VAL A 245 25.76 -13.18 -25.15
C VAL A 245 26.46 -14.52 -25.11
N SER A 246 25.86 -15.53 -25.74
CA SER A 246 26.42 -16.88 -25.79
C SER A 246 27.64 -16.93 -26.69
N ASP A 247 28.78 -17.31 -26.10
CA ASP A 247 30.04 -17.47 -26.81
C ASP A 247 29.96 -18.55 -27.91
N PHE A 248 29.09 -19.55 -27.72
CA PHE A 248 28.87 -20.61 -28.70
C PHE A 248 28.34 -20.04 -30.04
N TYR A 249 27.36 -19.15 -30.00
CA TYR A 249 26.78 -18.57 -31.19
C TYR A 249 27.73 -17.54 -31.84
N ILE A 250 28.55 -16.83 -31.06
CA ILE A 250 29.60 -15.95 -31.59
C ILE A 250 30.57 -16.79 -32.42
N HIS A 251 31.03 -17.93 -31.91
CA HIS A 251 31.92 -18.79 -32.62
C HIS A 251 31.29 -19.43 -33.87
N MET A 252 30.02 -19.82 -33.80
CA MET A 252 29.26 -20.25 -34.97
C MET A 252 29.17 -19.21 -36.07
N MET A 253 28.99 -17.94 -35.71
CA MET A 253 28.92 -16.81 -36.63
C MET A 253 30.26 -16.63 -37.37
N GLU A 254 31.41 -16.82 -36.68
CA GLU A 254 32.73 -16.72 -37.27
C GLU A 254 33.01 -17.82 -38.34
N ILE A 255 32.43 -19.01 -38.13
CA ILE A 255 32.64 -20.16 -39.00
C ILE A 255 31.61 -20.24 -40.15
N ALA A 256 30.50 -19.51 -40.01
CA ALA A 256 29.42 -19.52 -41.00
C ALA A 256 29.91 -19.05 -42.39
N GLN A 257 29.66 -19.91 -43.41
CA GLN A 257 29.96 -19.61 -44.81
C GLN A 257 28.80 -18.96 -45.56
N ASP A 258 27.57 -19.08 -45.00
CA ASP A 258 26.36 -18.53 -45.58
C ASP A 258 26.17 -17.08 -45.18
N GLU A 259 26.07 -16.19 -46.16
CA GLU A 259 25.90 -14.75 -45.94
C GLU A 259 24.55 -14.41 -45.34
N GLU A 260 23.46 -15.15 -45.64
CA GLU A 260 22.15 -14.92 -45.06
C GLU A 260 22.16 -15.25 -43.58
N LEU A 261 22.74 -16.39 -43.22
CA LEU A 261 22.88 -16.80 -41.82
C LEU A 261 23.74 -15.88 -41.02
N LYS A 262 24.82 -15.39 -41.59
CA LYS A 262 25.72 -14.42 -40.99
C LYS A 262 25.02 -13.08 -40.71
N SER A 263 24.28 -12.56 -41.69
CA SER A 263 23.48 -11.34 -41.56
C SER A 263 22.39 -11.49 -40.48
N TYR A 264 21.74 -12.66 -40.39
CA TYR A 264 20.78 -12.94 -39.32
C TYR A 264 21.41 -12.86 -37.94
N PHE A 265 22.54 -13.53 -37.70
CA PHE A 265 23.25 -13.51 -36.45
C PHE A 265 23.77 -12.11 -36.09
N GLU A 266 24.28 -11.35 -37.06
CA GLU A 266 24.71 -9.95 -36.86
C GLU A 266 23.57 -9.06 -36.37
N ASN A 267 22.38 -9.22 -36.94
CA ASN A 267 21.20 -8.46 -36.52
C ASN A 267 20.77 -8.82 -35.10
N LYS A 268 20.76 -10.12 -34.77
CA LYS A 268 20.44 -10.60 -33.43
C LYS A 268 21.46 -10.16 -32.37
N LEU A 269 22.75 -10.19 -32.73
CA LEU A 269 23.84 -9.72 -31.88
C LEU A 269 23.75 -8.20 -31.63
N ARG A 270 23.40 -7.42 -32.66
CA ARG A 270 23.17 -5.97 -32.51
C ARG A 270 22.02 -5.67 -31.57
N ARG A 271 20.93 -6.45 -31.68
CA ARG A 271 19.78 -6.32 -30.77
C ARG A 271 20.17 -6.68 -29.32
N ALA A 272 20.84 -7.80 -29.11
CA ALA A 272 21.31 -8.22 -27.79
C ALA A 272 22.19 -7.14 -27.12
N ARG A 273 23.19 -6.63 -27.84
CA ARG A 273 24.05 -5.55 -27.34
C ARG A 273 23.28 -4.25 -27.04
N PHE A 274 22.29 -3.92 -27.88
CA PHE A 274 21.44 -2.75 -27.63
C PHE A 274 20.67 -2.89 -26.33
N ILE A 275 20.08 -4.03 -26.05
CA ILE A 275 19.31 -4.29 -24.83
C ILE A 275 20.22 -4.29 -23.59
N MET A 276 21.37 -4.96 -23.63
CA MET A 276 22.35 -4.96 -22.57
C MET A 276 22.80 -3.52 -22.22
N ASN A 277 23.11 -2.73 -23.25
CA ASN A 277 23.48 -1.32 -23.05
C ASN A 277 22.32 -0.48 -22.46
N ALA A 278 21.09 -0.73 -22.88
CA ALA A 278 19.91 -0.03 -22.35
C ALA A 278 19.64 -0.37 -20.88
N VAL A 279 19.83 -1.63 -20.48
CA VAL A 279 19.73 -2.07 -19.10
C VAL A 279 20.82 -1.44 -18.23
N GLU A 280 22.07 -1.41 -18.72
CA GLU A 280 23.17 -0.79 -17.98
C GLU A 280 23.00 0.75 -17.87
N GLN A 281 22.50 1.38 -18.92
CA GLN A 281 22.15 2.80 -18.89
C GLN A 281 21.03 3.08 -17.86
N ARG A 282 20.01 2.19 -17.77
CA ARG A 282 18.98 2.26 -16.74
C ARG A 282 19.58 2.21 -15.34
N ARG A 283 20.47 1.24 -15.05
CA ARG A 283 21.15 1.08 -13.77
C ARG A 283 21.90 2.34 -13.38
N THR A 284 22.74 2.82 -14.30
CA THR A 284 23.54 4.04 -14.09
C THR A 284 22.67 5.26 -13.84
N THR A 285 21.57 5.41 -14.59
CA THR A 285 20.63 6.53 -14.43
C THR A 285 19.92 6.49 -13.08
N ILE A 286 19.39 5.35 -12.66
CA ILE A 286 18.70 5.20 -11.38
C ILE A 286 19.67 5.44 -10.22
N LEU A 287 20.88 4.89 -10.27
CA LEU A 287 21.91 5.13 -9.25
C LEU A 287 22.32 6.60 -9.18
N GLY A 288 22.49 7.28 -10.34
CA GLY A 288 22.79 8.70 -10.41
C GLY A 288 21.70 9.55 -9.74
N ILE A 289 20.43 9.29 -10.09
CA ILE A 289 19.28 9.97 -9.49
C ILE A 289 19.25 9.74 -7.98
N THR A 290 19.42 8.49 -7.54
CA THR A 290 19.40 8.16 -6.10
C THR A 290 20.51 8.85 -5.32
N ARG A 291 21.72 8.91 -5.86
CA ARG A 291 22.85 9.62 -5.23
C ARG A 291 22.56 11.11 -5.06
N GLU A 292 21.99 11.74 -6.08
CA GLU A 292 21.68 13.16 -6.03
C GLU A 292 20.51 13.46 -5.08
N ILE A 293 19.49 12.59 -5.02
CA ILE A 293 18.40 12.66 -4.04
C ILE A 293 18.98 12.54 -2.63
N LEU A 294 19.80 11.52 -2.37
CA LEU A 294 20.42 11.28 -1.08
C LEU A 294 21.21 12.50 -0.60
N LYS A 295 22.05 13.07 -1.44
CA LYS A 295 22.84 14.26 -1.13
C LYS A 295 21.99 15.48 -0.73
N ARG A 296 20.81 15.65 -1.35
CA ARG A 296 19.93 16.79 -1.06
C ARG A 296 19.00 16.54 0.13
N GLN A 297 18.61 15.27 0.37
CA GLN A 297 17.64 14.86 1.37
C GLN A 297 18.27 14.08 2.54
N GLU A 298 19.59 14.23 2.76
CA GLU A 298 20.33 13.48 3.77
C GLU A 298 19.71 13.63 5.17
N ASP A 299 19.35 14.85 5.57
CA ASP A 299 18.72 15.14 6.86
C ASP A 299 17.38 14.41 7.03
N TYR A 300 16.60 14.30 5.94
CA TYR A 300 15.34 13.56 5.93
C TYR A 300 15.55 12.06 6.13
N PHE A 301 16.52 11.46 5.44
CA PHE A 301 16.82 10.04 5.56
C PHE A 301 17.41 9.66 6.93
N HIS A 302 18.03 10.61 7.62
CA HIS A 302 18.44 10.47 9.02
C HIS A 302 17.31 10.69 10.04
N GLY A 303 16.11 11.04 9.61
CA GLY A 303 14.99 11.37 10.48
C GLY A 303 15.16 12.67 11.27
N LYS A 304 16.12 13.52 10.88
CA LYS A 304 16.46 14.79 11.56
C LYS A 304 15.85 16.02 10.91
N GLY A 305 15.22 15.90 9.76
CA GLY A 305 14.74 17.05 9.00
C GLY A 305 13.52 16.74 8.13
N GLN A 306 12.90 17.80 7.61
CA GLN A 306 11.80 17.73 6.66
C GLN A 306 12.33 17.62 5.24
N LEU A 307 11.48 17.11 4.31
CA LEU A 307 11.81 17.07 2.89
C LEU A 307 12.11 18.48 2.37
N LYS A 308 13.33 18.68 1.85
CA LYS A 308 13.71 19.91 1.18
C LYS A 308 13.05 19.97 -0.20
N PRO A 309 12.64 21.16 -0.67
CA PRO A 309 12.11 21.31 -2.03
C PRO A 309 13.10 20.80 -3.06
N MET A 310 12.62 19.97 -4.00
CA MET A 310 13.43 19.41 -5.07
C MET A 310 12.54 19.11 -6.26
N THR A 311 12.92 19.57 -7.43
CA THR A 311 12.21 19.34 -8.69
C THR A 311 12.91 18.31 -9.56
N LEU A 312 12.19 17.76 -10.55
CA LEU A 312 12.78 16.86 -11.54
C LEU A 312 13.82 17.55 -12.42
N GLU A 313 13.69 18.86 -12.60
CA GLU A 313 14.59 19.70 -13.37
C GLU A 313 15.93 19.87 -12.65
N ASP A 314 15.91 20.09 -11.32
CA ASP A 314 17.11 20.18 -10.51
C ASP A 314 18.00 18.94 -10.58
N ILE A 315 17.40 17.76 -10.63
CA ILE A 315 18.13 16.49 -10.80
C ILE A 315 18.59 16.32 -12.24
N GLY A 316 17.74 16.70 -13.19
CA GLY A 316 18.05 16.63 -14.63
C GLY A 316 19.28 17.47 -14.99
N ASP A 317 19.35 18.69 -14.48
CA ASP A 317 20.45 19.63 -14.74
C ASP A 317 21.78 19.12 -14.20
N VAL A 318 21.79 18.53 -12.98
CA VAL A 318 23.02 17.97 -12.40
C VAL A 318 23.50 16.72 -13.13
N LEU A 319 22.59 15.88 -13.61
CA LEU A 319 22.94 14.65 -14.33
C LEU A 319 23.05 14.84 -15.85
N GLU A 320 22.88 16.05 -16.34
CA GLU A 320 22.88 16.41 -17.78
C GLU A 320 21.84 15.58 -18.58
N ILE A 321 20.69 15.27 -17.99
CA ILE A 321 19.60 14.53 -18.61
C ILE A 321 18.30 15.34 -18.58
N HIS A 322 17.46 15.14 -19.58
CA HIS A 322 16.19 15.86 -19.65
C HIS A 322 15.24 15.42 -18.52
N LYS A 323 14.46 16.38 -17.96
CA LYS A 323 13.47 16.10 -16.88
C LYS A 323 12.50 14.97 -17.18
N SER A 324 12.15 14.74 -18.47
CA SER A 324 11.32 13.61 -18.87
C SER A 324 12.01 12.26 -18.66
N THR A 325 13.35 12.20 -18.77
CA THR A 325 14.15 11.00 -18.52
C THR A 325 14.14 10.69 -17.02
N VAL A 326 14.33 11.71 -16.17
CA VAL A 326 14.23 11.58 -14.72
C VAL A 326 12.84 11.08 -14.33
N SER A 327 11.77 11.71 -14.87
CA SER A 327 10.38 11.31 -14.60
C SER A 327 10.09 9.85 -14.96
N ARG A 328 10.61 9.36 -16.09
CA ARG A 328 10.48 7.96 -16.51
C ARG A 328 11.29 7.02 -15.63
N ALA A 329 12.49 7.43 -15.24
CA ALA A 329 13.37 6.63 -14.40
C ALA A 329 12.82 6.38 -13.00
N ILE A 330 12.05 7.32 -12.43
CA ILE A 330 11.48 7.21 -11.07
C ILE A 330 10.03 6.75 -11.05
N ARG A 331 9.42 6.56 -12.20
CA ARG A 331 8.02 6.17 -12.31
C ARG A 331 7.80 4.80 -11.69
N ASP A 332 6.83 4.70 -10.78
CA ASP A 332 6.40 3.48 -10.11
C ASP A 332 7.56 2.69 -9.46
N LYS A 333 8.60 3.41 -9.01
CA LYS A 333 9.78 2.85 -8.35
C LYS A 333 9.84 3.20 -6.88
N TYR A 334 10.34 2.27 -6.09
CA TYR A 334 10.41 2.35 -4.65
C TYR A 334 11.84 2.30 -4.15
N LEU A 335 12.08 3.08 -3.11
CA LEU A 335 13.34 3.18 -2.40
C LEU A 335 13.15 2.60 -1.00
N ARG A 336 13.91 1.57 -0.67
CA ARG A 336 14.00 1.07 0.71
C ARG A 336 14.96 1.92 1.49
N VAL A 337 14.52 2.46 2.62
CA VAL A 337 15.34 3.17 3.60
C VAL A 337 15.25 2.47 4.94
N PRO A 338 16.14 2.70 5.91
CA PRO A 338 16.06 2.06 7.22
C PRO A 338 14.73 2.22 7.94
N SER A 339 13.99 3.26 7.62
CA SER A 339 12.69 3.59 8.19
C SER A 339 11.48 3.01 7.43
N GLY A 340 11.68 2.30 6.31
CA GLY A 340 10.60 1.72 5.49
C GLY A 340 10.81 1.91 3.99
N CYS A 341 9.74 1.70 3.19
CA CYS A 341 9.76 1.92 1.75
C CYS A 341 9.12 3.27 1.40
N VAL A 342 9.78 4.01 0.51
CA VAL A 342 9.34 5.34 0.04
C VAL A 342 9.22 5.31 -1.48
N LEU A 343 8.13 5.85 -2.03
CA LEU A 343 7.99 6.04 -3.47
C LEU A 343 8.95 7.14 -3.93
N PHE A 344 9.78 6.91 -4.96
CA PHE A 344 10.69 7.93 -5.47
C PHE A 344 10.00 9.26 -5.77
N ARG A 345 8.80 9.20 -6.33
CA ARG A 345 8.04 10.39 -6.71
C ARG A 345 7.64 11.26 -5.50
N SER A 346 7.44 10.68 -4.33
CA SER A 346 7.07 11.42 -3.11
C SER A 346 8.20 12.29 -2.56
N LEU A 347 9.44 12.02 -2.94
CA LEU A 347 10.63 12.79 -2.55
C LEU A 347 10.75 14.12 -3.32
N PHE A 348 9.99 14.27 -4.42
CA PHE A 348 9.98 15.48 -5.22
C PHE A 348 8.83 16.39 -4.79
N THR A 349 9.17 17.53 -4.23
CA THR A 349 8.20 18.51 -3.70
C THR A 349 8.51 19.90 -4.25
N THR A 350 7.47 20.61 -4.68
CA THR A 350 7.62 22.03 -5.07
C THR A 350 7.78 22.91 -3.84
N GLY A 351 8.75 23.81 -3.86
CA GLY A 351 8.94 24.83 -2.84
C GLY A 351 7.82 25.87 -2.88
N ILE A 352 7.40 26.32 -1.70
CA ILE A 352 6.58 27.52 -1.54
C ILE A 352 7.48 28.58 -0.92
N VAL A 353 7.58 29.74 -1.58
CA VAL A 353 8.39 30.85 -1.10
C VAL A 353 7.83 31.28 0.25
N SER A 354 8.66 31.20 1.30
CA SER A 354 8.29 31.73 2.63
C SER A 354 8.33 33.24 2.60
N SER A 355 7.28 33.91 3.11
CA SER A 355 7.24 35.36 3.25
C SER A 355 8.31 35.93 4.22
N ASP A 356 8.88 35.07 5.06
CA ASP A 356 9.88 35.46 6.09
C ASP A 356 11.34 35.36 5.60
N GLY A 357 11.59 35.09 4.33
CA GLY A 357 12.95 35.07 3.75
C GLY A 357 13.87 33.95 4.23
N ASN A 358 13.38 32.98 4.98
CA ASN A 358 14.17 31.92 5.63
C ASN A 358 14.16 30.59 4.87
N GLY A 359 14.14 30.65 3.54
CA GLY A 359 14.22 29.49 2.65
C GLY A 359 12.87 28.96 2.18
N ASP A 360 12.87 28.22 1.07
CA ASP A 360 11.68 27.59 0.51
C ASP A 360 11.21 26.43 1.39
N VAL A 361 9.93 26.46 1.75
CA VAL A 361 9.29 25.41 2.55
C VAL A 361 8.55 24.45 1.62
N SER A 362 8.69 23.15 1.82
CA SER A 362 8.01 22.17 0.98
C SER A 362 6.49 22.22 1.20
N ARG A 363 5.73 22.00 0.12
CA ARG A 363 4.25 21.96 0.18
C ARG A 363 3.75 20.92 1.18
N ASN A 364 4.45 19.81 1.35
CA ASN A 364 4.11 18.76 2.31
C ASN A 364 4.29 19.24 3.77
N THR A 365 5.32 20.03 4.06
CA THR A 365 5.54 20.62 5.37
C THR A 365 4.39 21.55 5.78
N VAL A 366 3.89 22.37 4.85
CA VAL A 366 2.74 23.26 5.10
C VAL A 366 1.48 22.45 5.36
N LYS A 367 1.24 21.38 4.59
CA LYS A 367 0.09 20.50 4.76
C LYS A 367 0.11 19.78 6.12
N THR A 368 1.28 19.32 6.56
CA THR A 368 1.45 18.68 7.88
C THR A 368 1.20 19.66 9.02
N LYS A 369 1.76 20.85 8.95
CA LYS A 369 1.50 21.90 9.97
C LYS A 369 0.04 22.34 10.03
N LEU A 370 -0.66 22.39 8.88
CA LEU A 370 -2.09 22.66 8.85
C LEU A 370 -2.89 21.51 9.48
N LYS A 371 -2.52 20.25 9.23
CA LYS A 371 -3.16 19.11 9.90
C LYS A 371 -2.94 19.14 11.43
N GLU A 372 -1.74 19.49 11.89
CA GLU A 372 -1.43 19.62 13.32
C GLU A 372 -2.23 20.74 13.99
N LEU A 373 -2.39 21.88 13.32
CA LEU A 373 -3.19 23.00 13.82
C LEU A 373 -4.67 22.64 13.92
N VAL A 374 -5.21 21.95 12.91
CA VAL A 374 -6.61 21.48 12.91
C VAL A 374 -6.84 20.37 13.95
N ALA A 375 -5.84 19.56 14.27
CA ALA A 375 -5.94 18.53 15.31
C ALA A 375 -5.78 19.10 16.74
N ALA A 376 -5.24 20.31 16.87
CA ALA A 376 -5.06 21.01 18.16
C ALA A 376 -6.25 21.93 18.51
N GLU A 377 -7.16 22.20 17.57
CA GLU A 377 -8.46 22.85 17.77
C GLU A 377 -9.57 21.82 18.08
#